data_7e72d17fce6de89f6a6f05127499e10f
#
_entry.id   7e72d17fce6de89f6a6f05127499e10f
#
_cell.length_a   1.000
_cell.length_b   1.000
_cell.length_c   1.000
_cell.angle_alpha   90.00
_cell.angle_beta   90.00
_cell.angle_gamma   90.00
#
_symmetry.space_group_name_H-M   'P 1'
#
loop_
_entity.id
_entity.type
_entity.pdbx_description
1 polymer ?
#
loop_
_entity_poly.entity_id
_entity_poly.type
_entity_poly.pdbx_seq_one_letter_code
_entity_poly.pdbx_strand_id
1 'polypeptide(L)'
;MKSAWLSLAFVLLAGASGAAQDSSPSPALPEPASAPTARAVPSAAADLERVLGELQREERGLQQRFDLLGKQASEASARGLARGRVYARLARAGLLPVGGGFRALVEHATRLERLRRGVERDLSEQKRATSERAAVAQKLAEIKARIAPLETEHEALARVESALLSADDRERAFQRAFENGASADHTAVYGALGPSDPAEIRAGFARMRGRLPFPIAGRSEIRPARRTGSEGPGLEMRAPLGTPVRAVYPGRVAFADSYADYGKTVIVDHGGRHYSVSANLGTIDVAVGDEVEVNTRLGTVGDVGRGALVYVEIRVGADTVDPSPWFGL
;
A
#
# COMPACT_ATOMS: atom_id res chain seq x y z
N MET A 1 10.29 20.43 43.32
CA MET A 1 11.53 20.67 44.08
C MET A 1 12.61 19.75 43.55
N LYS A 2 13.72 20.42 43.19
CA LYS A 2 15.09 19.91 42.92
C LYS A 2 15.39 19.40 41.52
N SER A 3 15.88 20.39 40.78
CA SER A 3 16.76 20.37 39.62
C SER A 3 18.09 19.64 39.88
N ALA A 4 18.62 18.96 38.85
CA ALA A 4 20.05 18.66 38.80
C ALA A 4 20.56 18.90 37.37
N TRP A 5 21.30 19.97 37.24
CA TRP A 5 22.17 20.35 36.11
C TRP A 5 23.46 19.55 36.21
N LEU A 6 23.98 19.04 35.13
CA LEU A 6 25.37 18.58 35.04
C LEU A 6 26.03 19.26 33.85
N SER A 7 26.97 20.14 34.21
CA SER A 7 27.87 20.92 33.35
C SER A 7 28.92 20.02 32.71
N LEU A 8 29.18 20.24 31.42
CA LEU A 8 30.33 19.65 30.72
C LEU A 8 31.44 20.68 30.63
N ALA A 9 32.60 20.30 31.14
CA ALA A 9 33.81 21.11 31.17
C ALA A 9 34.53 21.12 29.84
N PHE A 10 34.93 22.32 29.45
CA PHE A 10 35.78 22.65 28.29
C PHE A 10 37.26 22.52 28.72
N VAL A 11 38.05 21.73 28.01
CA VAL A 11 39.51 21.72 28.10
C VAL A 11 40.10 22.24 26.81
N LEU A 12 40.65 23.46 26.89
CA LEU A 12 41.54 24.09 25.90
C LEU A 12 42.96 23.60 26.14
N LEU A 13 43.63 23.11 25.13
CA LEU A 13 45.10 23.06 25.07
C LEU A 13 45.58 23.59 23.72
N ALA A 14 46.36 24.64 23.79
CA ALA A 14 46.99 25.28 22.70
C ALA A 14 48.38 24.65 22.40
N GLY A 15 48.80 24.67 21.13
CA GLY A 15 50.19 24.89 20.78
C GLY A 15 50.80 23.84 19.85
N ALA A 16 51.11 24.20 18.63
CA ALA A 16 52.41 24.34 18.00
C ALA A 16 52.32 24.17 16.47
N SER A 17 52.92 25.14 15.80
CA SER A 17 53.09 25.27 14.36
C SER A 17 53.95 24.18 13.75
N GLY A 18 53.57 23.69 12.56
CA GLY A 18 54.40 22.92 11.66
C GLY A 18 53.77 22.94 10.28
N ALA A 19 54.36 23.74 9.38
CA ALA A 19 53.96 23.82 7.97
C ALA A 19 54.39 22.56 7.23
N ALA A 20 53.41 21.89 6.57
CA ALA A 20 53.67 20.97 5.49
C ALA A 20 52.42 20.92 4.58
N GLN A 21 52.68 20.98 3.32
CA GLN A 21 51.86 21.13 2.14
C GLN A 21 50.60 20.27 2.05
N ASP A 22 49.62 20.96 1.79
CA ASP A 22 48.38 20.84 1.05
C ASP A 22 48.23 19.61 0.12
N SER A 23 47.32 18.75 0.51
CA SER A 23 46.49 17.94 -0.37
C SER A 23 45.23 17.61 0.39
N SER A 24 44.26 18.53 0.37
CA SER A 24 42.95 18.35 0.91
C SER A 24 42.18 17.29 0.13
N PRO A 25 41.73 16.18 0.75
CA PRO A 25 40.66 15.40 0.15
C PRO A 25 39.36 16.19 0.29
N SER A 26 38.68 16.41 -0.82
CA SER A 26 37.29 16.89 -0.86
C SER A 26 36.42 16.11 0.15
N PRO A 27 35.54 16.77 0.89
CA PRO A 27 34.59 16.06 1.72
C PRO A 27 33.71 15.20 0.82
N ALA A 28 33.84 13.88 0.96
CA ALA A 28 32.89 12.94 0.38
C ALA A 28 31.50 13.28 0.88
N LEU A 29 30.60 13.60 -0.04
CA LEU A 29 29.16 13.65 0.22
C LEU A 29 28.75 12.34 0.88
N PRO A 30 27.91 12.34 1.91
CA PRO A 30 27.40 11.11 2.45
C PRO A 30 26.67 10.35 1.32
N GLU A 31 27.10 9.12 1.06
CA GLU A 31 26.37 8.22 0.18
C GLU A 31 24.90 8.19 0.60
N PRO A 32 23.97 8.30 -0.33
CA PRO A 32 22.57 8.12 -0.02
C PRO A 32 22.42 6.73 0.59
N ALA A 33 21.85 6.66 1.80
CA ALA A 33 21.53 5.41 2.47
C ALA A 33 20.90 4.48 1.45
N SER A 34 21.55 3.34 1.21
CA SER A 34 21.14 2.34 0.24
C SER A 34 19.66 2.03 0.46
N ALA A 35 18.84 2.33 -0.53
CA ALA A 35 17.46 1.90 -0.55
C ALA A 35 17.43 0.39 -0.28
N PRO A 36 16.52 -0.13 0.55
CA PRO A 36 16.45 -1.55 0.85
C PRO A 36 16.33 -2.30 -0.48
N THR A 37 17.33 -3.11 -0.78
CA THR A 37 17.35 -3.91 -2.00
C THR A 37 16.05 -4.72 -2.06
N ALA A 38 15.39 -4.71 -3.20
CA ALA A 38 14.11 -5.39 -3.46
C ALA A 38 14.10 -6.89 -3.05
N ARG A 39 15.25 -7.45 -2.72
CA ARG A 39 15.44 -8.83 -2.26
C ARG A 39 15.26 -9.01 -0.74
N ALA A 40 15.32 -7.93 0.06
CA ALA A 40 15.21 -8.00 1.52
C ALA A 40 13.74 -7.91 2.01
N VAL A 41 12.83 -7.37 1.21
CA VAL A 41 11.42 -7.19 1.56
C VAL A 41 10.67 -8.52 1.71
N PRO A 42 10.80 -9.52 0.81
CA PRO A 42 10.08 -10.79 0.96
C PRO A 42 10.53 -11.63 2.16
N SER A 43 11.79 -11.53 2.60
CA SER A 43 12.26 -12.26 3.78
C SER A 43 11.70 -11.66 5.08
N ALA A 44 11.63 -10.34 5.18
CA ALA A 44 11.06 -9.64 6.32
C ALA A 44 9.54 -9.86 6.44
N ALA A 45 8.82 -9.88 5.32
CA ALA A 45 7.39 -10.19 5.30
C ALA A 45 7.10 -11.62 5.78
N ALA A 46 7.87 -12.62 5.31
CA ALA A 46 7.72 -14.01 5.72
C ALA A 46 8.03 -14.24 7.22
N ASP A 47 9.05 -13.55 7.76
CA ASP A 47 9.36 -13.61 9.19
C ASP A 47 8.24 -12.97 10.02
N LEU A 48 7.69 -11.86 9.58
CA LEU A 48 6.58 -11.19 10.24
C LEU A 48 5.31 -12.06 10.23
N GLU A 49 4.97 -12.68 9.09
CA GLU A 49 3.85 -13.63 8.97
C GLU A 49 4.00 -14.81 9.93
N ARG A 50 5.20 -15.36 10.06
CA ARG A 50 5.48 -16.46 10.97
C ARG A 50 5.21 -16.04 12.42
N VAL A 51 5.73 -14.88 12.84
CA VAL A 51 5.54 -14.34 14.20
C VAL A 51 4.07 -14.05 14.48
N LEU A 52 3.37 -13.40 13.55
CA LEU A 52 1.93 -13.16 13.64
C LEU A 52 1.14 -14.46 13.77
N GLY A 53 1.46 -15.46 12.94
CA GLY A 53 0.80 -16.77 12.99
C GLY A 53 1.01 -17.52 14.30
N GLU A 54 2.17 -17.35 14.96
CA GLU A 54 2.45 -17.91 16.29
C GLU A 54 1.62 -17.20 17.37
N LEU A 55 1.62 -15.86 17.39
CA LEU A 55 0.86 -15.06 18.34
C LEU A 55 -0.65 -15.27 18.22
N GLN A 56 -1.18 -15.35 17.00
CA GLN A 56 -2.60 -15.61 16.76
C GLN A 56 -3.02 -17.03 17.17
N ARG A 57 -2.11 -18.02 17.08
CA ARG A 57 -2.36 -19.38 17.61
C ARG A 57 -2.42 -19.37 19.13
N GLU A 58 -1.52 -18.64 19.78
CA GLU A 58 -1.49 -18.48 21.23
C GLU A 58 -2.75 -17.74 21.72
N GLU A 59 -3.16 -16.66 21.04
CA GLU A 59 -4.40 -15.93 21.33
C GLU A 59 -5.61 -16.85 21.29
N ARG A 60 -5.75 -17.66 20.23
CA ARG A 60 -6.87 -18.61 20.10
C ARG A 60 -6.89 -19.63 21.23
N GLY A 61 -5.72 -20.14 21.64
CA GLY A 61 -5.61 -21.07 22.75
C GLY A 61 -6.04 -20.44 24.08
N LEU A 62 -5.61 -19.21 24.34
CA LEU A 62 -6.01 -18.46 25.54
C LEU A 62 -7.48 -18.08 25.52
N GLN A 63 -8.04 -17.74 24.37
CA GLN A 63 -9.48 -17.45 24.23
C GLN A 63 -10.33 -18.67 24.56
N GLN A 64 -9.97 -19.86 24.07
CA GLN A 64 -10.65 -21.11 24.40
C GLN A 64 -10.60 -21.40 25.90
N ARG A 65 -9.42 -21.18 26.53
CA ARG A 65 -9.26 -21.36 27.99
C ARG A 65 -10.10 -20.35 28.78
N PHE A 66 -10.15 -19.10 28.34
CA PHE A 66 -10.97 -18.05 28.95
C PHE A 66 -12.45 -18.42 28.96
N ASP A 67 -12.95 -18.95 27.83
CA ASP A 67 -14.35 -19.35 27.67
C ASP A 67 -14.67 -20.60 28.53
N LEU A 68 -13.75 -21.57 28.58
CA LEU A 68 -13.89 -22.77 29.43
C LEU A 68 -13.97 -22.41 30.91
N LEU A 69 -13.07 -21.53 31.37
CA LEU A 69 -13.08 -21.06 32.77
C LEU A 69 -14.37 -20.28 33.08
N GLY A 70 -14.91 -19.53 32.13
CA GLY A 70 -16.21 -18.87 32.26
C GLY A 70 -17.37 -19.85 32.47
N LYS A 71 -17.40 -20.96 31.70
CA LYS A 71 -18.38 -22.03 31.86
C LYS A 71 -18.24 -22.72 33.23
N GLN A 72 -17.01 -23.08 33.63
CA GLN A 72 -16.74 -23.70 34.92
C GLN A 72 -17.19 -22.81 36.09
N ALA A 73 -16.90 -21.51 36.05
CA ALA A 73 -17.32 -20.55 37.06
C ALA A 73 -18.86 -20.45 37.15
N SER A 74 -19.56 -20.39 36.02
CA SER A 74 -21.00 -20.30 35.96
C SER A 74 -21.69 -21.58 36.48
N GLU A 75 -21.18 -22.76 36.12
CA GLU A 75 -21.65 -24.04 36.59
C GLU A 75 -21.44 -24.22 38.11
N ALA A 76 -20.26 -23.89 38.62
CA ALA A 76 -19.98 -23.92 40.04
C ALA A 76 -20.91 -22.98 40.83
N SER A 77 -21.14 -21.77 40.30
CA SER A 77 -22.11 -20.82 40.87
C SER A 77 -23.54 -21.38 40.89
N ALA A 78 -23.98 -21.96 39.79
CA ALA A 78 -25.32 -22.57 39.71
C ALA A 78 -25.53 -23.72 40.71
N ARG A 79 -24.51 -24.61 40.81
CA ARG A 79 -24.50 -25.71 41.80
C ARG A 79 -24.54 -25.17 43.24
N GLY A 80 -23.67 -24.17 43.52
CA GLY A 80 -23.58 -23.53 44.83
C GLY A 80 -24.90 -22.87 45.23
N LEU A 81 -25.56 -22.13 44.32
CA LEU A 81 -26.89 -21.55 44.56
C LEU A 81 -27.97 -22.60 44.81
N ALA A 82 -27.98 -23.68 44.02
CA ALA A 82 -28.98 -24.76 44.21
C ALA A 82 -28.81 -25.42 45.57
N ARG A 83 -27.57 -25.81 45.94
CA ARG A 83 -27.27 -26.40 47.27
C ARG A 83 -27.53 -25.40 48.39
N GLY A 84 -27.17 -24.14 48.22
CA GLY A 84 -27.42 -23.08 49.20
C GLY A 84 -28.91 -22.87 49.50
N ARG A 85 -29.79 -22.94 48.48
CA ARG A 85 -31.24 -22.86 48.65
C ARG A 85 -31.78 -24.05 49.45
N VAL A 86 -31.27 -25.26 49.22
CA VAL A 86 -31.65 -26.46 49.97
C VAL A 86 -31.16 -26.35 51.41
N TYR A 87 -29.90 -25.97 51.61
CA TYR A 87 -29.34 -25.74 52.94
C TYR A 87 -30.13 -24.72 53.74
N ALA A 88 -30.46 -23.57 53.16
CA ALA A 88 -31.23 -22.52 53.83
C ALA A 88 -32.65 -22.98 54.25
N ARG A 89 -33.30 -23.76 53.37
CA ARG A 89 -34.58 -24.35 53.71
C ARG A 89 -34.51 -25.31 54.90
N LEU A 90 -33.53 -26.23 54.87
CA LEU A 90 -33.35 -27.21 55.93
C LEU A 90 -32.90 -26.56 57.27
N ALA A 91 -32.05 -25.54 57.20
CA ALA A 91 -31.58 -24.79 58.36
C ALA A 91 -32.72 -24.00 59.03
N ARG A 92 -33.65 -23.40 58.23
CA ARG A 92 -34.84 -22.69 58.75
C ARG A 92 -35.86 -23.60 59.34
N ALA A 93 -35.95 -24.87 58.90
CA ALA A 93 -36.91 -25.85 59.47
C ALA A 93 -36.53 -26.27 60.89
N GLY A 94 -35.37 -25.86 61.39
CA GLY A 94 -34.85 -26.12 62.71
C GLY A 94 -34.13 -27.46 62.86
N LEU A 95 -33.44 -27.62 64.00
CA LEU A 95 -32.60 -28.79 64.28
C LEU A 95 -33.38 -30.00 64.72
N LEU A 96 -34.67 -29.84 65.09
CA LEU A 96 -35.51 -30.91 65.61
C LEU A 96 -36.67 -31.19 64.65
N PRO A 97 -36.61 -32.27 63.86
CA PRO A 97 -37.77 -32.78 63.19
C PRO A 97 -38.79 -33.26 64.28
N VAL A 98 -39.95 -32.65 64.28
CA VAL A 98 -41.01 -32.98 65.23
C VAL A 98 -41.38 -34.46 65.07
N GLY A 99 -41.09 -35.30 66.10
CA GLY A 99 -41.47 -36.72 66.16
C GLY A 99 -40.43 -37.76 65.73
N GLY A 100 -39.18 -37.36 65.33
CA GLY A 100 -38.20 -38.32 64.71
C GLY A 100 -37.12 -38.95 65.63
N GLY A 101 -37.05 -38.59 66.89
CA GLY A 101 -36.04 -39.10 67.83
C GLY A 101 -34.60 -38.71 67.49
N PHE A 102 -33.62 -39.24 68.28
CA PHE A 102 -32.18 -38.92 68.17
C PHE A 102 -31.58 -39.26 66.78
N ARG A 103 -32.05 -40.38 66.19
CA ARG A 103 -31.56 -40.81 64.86
C ARG A 103 -31.92 -39.79 63.77
N ALA A 104 -33.15 -39.28 63.76
CA ALA A 104 -33.57 -38.28 62.82
C ALA A 104 -32.80 -36.95 62.96
N LEU A 105 -32.46 -36.56 64.19
CA LEU A 105 -31.58 -35.41 64.48
C LEU A 105 -30.18 -35.58 63.86
N VAL A 106 -29.57 -36.75 64.07
CA VAL A 106 -28.22 -37.04 63.50
C VAL A 106 -28.25 -37.07 61.99
N GLU A 107 -29.29 -37.67 61.39
CA GLU A 107 -29.45 -37.65 59.91
C GLU A 107 -29.64 -36.25 59.39
N HIS A 108 -30.42 -35.41 60.03
CA HIS A 108 -30.63 -34.00 59.64
C HIS A 108 -29.33 -33.20 59.77
N ALA A 109 -28.60 -33.30 60.88
CA ALA A 109 -27.34 -32.63 61.10
C ALA A 109 -26.28 -33.05 60.05
N THR A 110 -26.20 -34.35 59.76
CA THR A 110 -25.29 -34.90 58.74
C THR A 110 -25.64 -34.37 57.35
N ARG A 111 -26.93 -34.24 57.03
CA ARG A 111 -27.38 -33.67 55.73
C ARG A 111 -27.05 -32.19 55.61
N LEU A 112 -27.23 -31.41 56.65
CA LEU A 112 -26.85 -30.02 56.70
C LEU A 112 -25.33 -29.83 56.49
N GLU A 113 -24.53 -30.63 57.22
CA GLU A 113 -23.08 -30.57 57.09
C GLU A 113 -22.56 -30.95 55.69
N ARG A 114 -23.18 -32.00 55.08
CA ARG A 114 -22.86 -32.34 53.66
C ARG A 114 -23.17 -31.22 52.69
N LEU A 115 -24.33 -30.56 52.87
CA LEU A 115 -24.73 -29.43 52.05
C LEU A 115 -23.80 -28.21 52.25
N ARG A 116 -23.44 -27.89 53.50
CA ARG A 116 -22.50 -26.84 53.84
C ARG A 116 -21.18 -27.03 53.15
N ARG A 117 -20.57 -28.20 53.31
CA ARG A 117 -19.30 -28.56 52.65
C ARG A 117 -19.41 -28.55 51.11
N GLY A 118 -20.56 -28.90 50.56
CA GLY A 118 -20.86 -28.81 49.12
C GLY A 118 -20.87 -27.39 48.63
N VAL A 119 -21.52 -26.48 49.35
CA VAL A 119 -21.55 -25.04 49.01
C VAL A 119 -20.16 -24.43 49.11
N GLU A 120 -19.41 -24.75 50.17
CA GLU A 120 -18.03 -24.27 50.35
C GLU A 120 -17.09 -24.70 49.17
N ARG A 121 -17.21 -25.96 48.71
CA ARG A 121 -16.48 -26.44 47.54
C ARG A 121 -16.87 -25.71 46.26
N ASP A 122 -18.20 -25.55 46.01
CA ASP A 122 -18.68 -24.85 44.81
C ASP A 122 -18.20 -23.39 44.80
N LEU A 123 -18.23 -22.70 45.94
CA LEU A 123 -17.72 -21.33 46.07
C LEU A 123 -16.20 -21.25 45.87
N SER A 124 -15.46 -22.24 46.39
CA SER A 124 -14.00 -22.28 46.19
C SER A 124 -13.63 -22.53 44.72
N GLU A 125 -14.36 -23.41 44.03
CA GLU A 125 -14.22 -23.70 42.60
C GLU A 125 -14.54 -22.48 41.75
N GLN A 126 -15.67 -21.79 42.06
CA GLN A 126 -16.06 -20.55 41.40
C GLN A 126 -14.98 -19.47 41.56
N LYS A 127 -14.47 -19.27 42.77
CA LYS A 127 -13.41 -18.28 43.05
C LYS A 127 -12.12 -18.60 42.27
N ARG A 128 -11.70 -19.87 42.22
CA ARG A 128 -10.54 -20.31 41.44
C ARG A 128 -10.73 -20.03 39.95
N ALA A 129 -11.86 -20.47 39.40
CA ALA A 129 -12.14 -20.28 37.98
C ALA A 129 -12.19 -18.79 37.60
N THR A 130 -12.76 -17.93 38.45
CA THR A 130 -12.81 -16.48 38.21
C THR A 130 -11.43 -15.83 38.31
N SER A 131 -10.59 -16.23 39.28
CA SER A 131 -9.23 -15.69 39.41
C SER A 131 -8.32 -16.14 38.25
N GLU A 132 -8.39 -17.41 37.84
CA GLU A 132 -7.66 -17.91 36.67
C GLU A 132 -8.15 -17.24 35.37
N ARG A 133 -9.46 -17.03 35.24
CA ARG A 133 -10.04 -16.30 34.10
C ARG A 133 -9.52 -14.87 34.01
N ALA A 134 -9.38 -14.17 35.14
CA ALA A 134 -8.81 -12.82 35.17
C ALA A 134 -7.33 -12.81 34.73
N ALA A 135 -6.55 -13.79 35.18
CA ALA A 135 -5.14 -13.93 34.76
C ALA A 135 -5.01 -14.23 33.25
N VAL A 136 -5.90 -15.09 32.71
CA VAL A 136 -5.95 -15.35 31.26
C VAL A 136 -6.38 -14.11 30.48
N ALA A 137 -7.33 -13.32 30.99
CA ALA A 137 -7.75 -12.06 30.36
C ALA A 137 -6.59 -11.06 30.25
N GLN A 138 -5.74 -10.96 31.27
CA GLN A 138 -4.54 -10.11 31.21
C GLN A 138 -3.57 -10.56 30.12
N LYS A 139 -3.29 -11.86 30.05
CA LYS A 139 -2.42 -12.41 28.99
C LYS A 139 -3.01 -12.19 27.60
N LEU A 140 -4.31 -12.35 27.42
CA LEU A 140 -5.00 -12.05 26.18
C LEU A 140 -4.83 -10.59 25.76
N ALA A 141 -4.99 -9.65 26.72
CA ALA A 141 -4.78 -8.23 26.44
C ALA A 141 -3.33 -7.92 26.03
N GLU A 142 -2.36 -8.57 26.67
CA GLU A 142 -0.92 -8.45 26.35
C GLU A 142 -0.62 -8.94 24.93
N ILE A 143 -1.13 -10.13 24.57
CA ILE A 143 -0.92 -10.70 23.23
C ILE A 143 -1.61 -9.83 22.17
N LYS A 144 -2.84 -9.40 22.38
CA LYS A 144 -3.56 -8.48 21.46
C LYS A 144 -2.80 -7.17 21.27
N ALA A 145 -2.23 -6.61 22.34
CA ALA A 145 -1.41 -5.41 22.25
C ALA A 145 -0.12 -5.62 21.45
N ARG A 146 0.41 -6.85 21.39
CA ARG A 146 1.56 -7.21 20.55
C ARG A 146 1.18 -7.50 19.11
N ILE A 147 0.02 -8.07 18.86
CA ILE A 147 -0.46 -8.38 17.50
C ILE A 147 -0.76 -7.10 16.72
N ALA A 148 -1.48 -6.14 17.31
CA ALA A 148 -1.95 -4.94 16.62
C ALA A 148 -0.87 -4.15 15.86
N PRO A 149 0.32 -3.83 16.42
CA PRO A 149 1.37 -3.16 15.67
C PRO A 149 1.95 -4.01 14.53
N LEU A 150 2.06 -5.32 14.73
CA LEU A 150 2.57 -6.24 13.72
C LEU A 150 1.61 -6.40 12.54
N GLU A 151 0.30 -6.39 12.79
CA GLU A 151 -0.72 -6.37 11.72
C GLU A 151 -0.64 -5.09 10.90
N THR A 152 -0.47 -3.92 11.54
CA THR A 152 -0.29 -2.65 10.82
C THR A 152 0.99 -2.63 9.99
N GLU A 153 2.08 -3.22 10.48
CA GLU A 153 3.34 -3.36 9.75
C GLU A 153 3.19 -4.31 8.56
N HIS A 154 2.54 -5.44 8.75
CA HIS A 154 2.26 -6.41 7.68
C HIS A 154 1.41 -5.79 6.56
N GLU A 155 0.35 -5.05 6.91
CA GLU A 155 -0.46 -4.32 5.93
C GLU A 155 0.34 -3.23 5.19
N ALA A 156 1.26 -2.54 5.88
CA ALA A 156 2.11 -1.54 5.26
C ALA A 156 3.08 -2.18 4.25
N LEU A 157 3.70 -3.29 4.61
CA LEU A 157 4.58 -4.06 3.71
C LEU A 157 3.82 -4.58 2.49
N ALA A 158 2.63 -5.16 2.67
CA ALA A 158 1.79 -5.63 1.57
C ALA A 158 1.39 -4.50 0.60
N ARG A 159 1.11 -3.29 1.13
CA ARG A 159 0.84 -2.10 0.31
C ARG A 159 2.06 -1.68 -0.50
N VAL A 160 3.25 -1.68 0.10
CA VAL A 160 4.50 -1.36 -0.60
C VAL A 160 4.78 -2.38 -1.69
N GLU A 161 4.64 -3.67 -1.41
CA GLU A 161 4.84 -4.73 -2.39
C GLU A 161 3.87 -4.61 -3.57
N SER A 162 2.58 -4.39 -3.31
CA SER A 162 1.59 -4.18 -4.38
C SER A 162 1.86 -2.93 -5.20
N ALA A 163 2.38 -1.85 -4.58
CA ALA A 163 2.77 -0.64 -5.29
C ALA A 163 3.99 -0.88 -6.18
N LEU A 164 4.97 -1.64 -5.72
CA LEU A 164 6.16 -2.02 -6.50
C LEU A 164 5.78 -2.87 -7.72
N LEU A 165 4.93 -3.90 -7.52
CA LEU A 165 4.44 -4.74 -8.62
C LEU A 165 3.67 -3.91 -9.65
N SER A 166 2.79 -3.01 -9.20
CA SER A 166 2.04 -2.14 -10.11
C SER A 166 2.95 -1.14 -10.86
N ALA A 167 4.04 -0.67 -10.26
CA ALA A 167 5.01 0.18 -10.91
C ALA A 167 5.80 -0.58 -11.99
N ASP A 168 6.23 -1.81 -11.70
CA ASP A 168 6.91 -2.70 -12.63
C ASP A 168 6.01 -3.10 -13.82
N ASP A 169 4.73 -3.36 -13.57
CA ASP A 169 3.75 -3.63 -14.63
C ASP A 169 3.54 -2.42 -15.55
N ARG A 170 3.51 -1.19 -15.00
CA ARG A 170 3.43 0.05 -15.80
C ARG A 170 4.69 0.27 -16.62
N GLU A 171 5.85 0.03 -16.04
CA GLU A 171 7.14 0.10 -16.77
C GLU A 171 7.12 -0.85 -17.96
N ARG A 172 6.77 -2.11 -17.75
CA ARG A 172 6.66 -3.11 -18.83
C ARG A 172 5.60 -2.73 -19.87
N ALA A 173 4.47 -2.15 -19.44
CA ALA A 173 3.44 -1.70 -20.36
C ALA A 173 3.93 -0.54 -21.24
N PHE A 174 4.66 0.40 -20.64
CA PHE A 174 5.25 1.52 -21.35
C PHE A 174 6.28 1.05 -22.40
N GLN A 175 7.18 0.14 -22.01
CA GLN A 175 8.18 -0.42 -22.94
C GLN A 175 7.51 -1.20 -24.09
N ARG A 176 6.52 -2.04 -23.78
CA ARG A 176 5.78 -2.81 -24.80
C ARG A 176 5.02 -1.93 -25.79
N ALA A 177 4.66 -0.71 -25.40
CA ALA A 177 3.98 0.22 -26.30
C ALA A 177 4.81 0.54 -27.56
N PHE A 178 6.16 0.48 -27.46
CA PHE A 178 7.07 0.71 -28.58
C PHE A 178 7.50 -0.57 -29.32
N GLU A 179 7.30 -1.74 -28.70
CA GLU A 179 7.69 -3.04 -29.28
C GLU A 179 6.63 -3.56 -30.26
N ASN A 180 5.34 -3.34 -29.97
CA ASN A 180 4.22 -3.92 -30.71
C ASN A 180 4.01 -3.30 -32.12
N GLY A 181 4.59 -2.16 -32.40
CA GLY A 181 4.49 -1.51 -33.72
C GLY A 181 5.11 -2.29 -34.89
N ALA A 182 5.83 -3.39 -34.60
CA ALA A 182 6.38 -4.25 -35.65
C ALA A 182 5.40 -5.36 -36.14
N SER A 183 4.33 -5.64 -35.39
CA SER A 183 3.46 -6.84 -35.61
C SER A 183 2.00 -6.52 -35.90
N ALA A 184 1.54 -5.27 -35.76
CA ALA A 184 0.18 -4.93 -36.05
C ALA A 184 0.06 -4.52 -37.53
N ASP A 185 -0.31 -5.47 -38.39
CA ASP A 185 -0.97 -5.16 -39.64
C ASP A 185 -2.30 -4.49 -39.31
N HIS A 186 -2.26 -3.17 -39.10
CA HIS A 186 -3.47 -2.36 -38.98
C HIS A 186 -4.15 -2.37 -40.35
N THR A 187 -5.01 -3.34 -40.55
CA THR A 187 -6.02 -3.27 -41.61
C THR A 187 -7.09 -2.31 -41.09
N ALA A 188 -6.74 -1.00 -41.06
CA ALA A 188 -7.72 0.03 -40.86
C ALA A 188 -8.61 0.01 -42.11
N VAL A 189 -9.85 -0.45 -41.94
CA VAL A 189 -10.91 -0.29 -42.93
C VAL A 189 -11.30 1.19 -42.89
N TYR A 190 -10.47 2.03 -43.52
CA TYR A 190 -10.88 3.41 -43.81
C TYR A 190 -11.94 3.36 -44.90
N GLY A 191 -13.10 4.00 -44.60
CA GLY A 191 -14.17 4.17 -45.57
C GLY A 191 -13.66 4.81 -46.85
N ALA A 192 -13.97 4.21 -47.91
CA ALA A 192 -13.96 4.39 -49.39
C ALA A 192 -13.32 5.61 -50.09
N LEU A 193 -12.45 6.43 -49.50
CA LEU A 193 -11.79 7.57 -50.18
C LEU A 193 -10.34 7.89 -49.75
N GLY A 194 -9.57 6.92 -49.29
CA GLY A 194 -8.13 7.09 -48.97
C GLY A 194 -7.25 6.00 -49.60
N PRO A 195 -5.95 6.22 -49.74
CA PRO A 195 -5.04 5.26 -50.36
C PRO A 195 -5.07 3.91 -49.64
N SER A 196 -5.38 2.86 -50.41
CA SER A 196 -5.67 1.53 -49.94
C SER A 196 -4.42 0.66 -49.64
N ASP A 197 -3.23 1.28 -49.70
CA ASP A 197 -1.96 0.56 -49.50
C ASP A 197 -1.42 0.76 -48.07
N PRO A 198 -1.24 -0.33 -47.28
CA PRO A 198 -0.60 -0.30 -45.98
C PRO A 198 0.80 0.36 -45.99
N ALA A 199 1.52 0.28 -47.13
CA ALA A 199 2.79 0.97 -47.31
C ALA A 199 2.63 2.50 -47.39
N GLU A 200 1.54 3.01 -47.94
CA GLU A 200 1.25 4.45 -47.99
C GLU A 200 0.82 5.01 -46.63
N ILE A 201 0.11 4.23 -45.83
CA ILE A 201 -0.24 4.60 -44.46
C ILE A 201 1.03 4.61 -43.58
N ARG A 202 1.91 3.61 -43.73
CA ARG A 202 3.22 3.55 -43.04
C ARG A 202 4.16 4.71 -43.42
N ALA A 203 4.14 5.14 -44.67
CA ALA A 203 4.89 6.32 -45.14
C ALA A 203 4.20 7.63 -44.78
N GLY A 204 2.92 7.61 -44.35
CA GLY A 204 2.09 8.78 -44.13
C GLY A 204 2.62 9.68 -43.01
N PHE A 205 2.93 9.13 -41.85
CA PHE A 205 3.44 9.91 -40.71
C PHE A 205 4.80 10.56 -41.05
N ALA A 206 5.74 9.83 -41.64
CA ALA A 206 7.04 10.36 -42.03
C ALA A 206 6.95 11.54 -43.03
N ARG A 207 5.95 11.55 -43.90
CA ARG A 207 5.69 12.65 -44.84
C ARG A 207 5.12 13.91 -44.18
N MET A 208 4.64 13.79 -42.96
CA MET A 208 4.11 14.92 -42.18
C MET A 208 5.19 15.75 -41.50
N ARG A 209 6.44 15.45 -41.70
CA ARG A 209 7.57 16.25 -41.17
C ARG A 209 7.44 17.69 -41.59
N GLY A 210 7.40 18.64 -40.65
CA GLY A 210 7.16 20.06 -40.84
C GLY A 210 5.70 20.47 -41.02
N ARG A 211 4.75 19.52 -40.92
CA ARG A 211 3.33 19.74 -41.13
C ARG A 211 2.41 19.18 -40.06
N LEU A 212 2.96 18.58 -39.00
CA LEU A 212 2.15 18.08 -37.90
C LEU A 212 1.42 19.22 -37.18
N PRO A 213 0.12 19.08 -36.88
CA PRO A 213 -0.58 20.05 -36.05
C PRO A 213 -0.04 20.00 -34.62
N PHE A 214 -0.05 21.13 -33.93
CA PHE A 214 0.27 21.16 -32.54
C PHE A 214 -0.81 20.43 -31.70
N PRO A 215 -0.39 19.68 -30.66
CA PRO A 215 -1.34 18.93 -29.82
C PRO A 215 -2.22 19.82 -28.96
N ILE A 216 -1.88 21.10 -28.80
CA ILE A 216 -2.67 22.11 -28.10
C ILE A 216 -2.97 23.28 -29.06
N ALA A 217 -4.20 23.76 -29.00
CA ALA A 217 -4.63 24.90 -29.82
C ALA A 217 -4.22 26.23 -29.17
N GLY A 218 -3.91 27.21 -29.98
CA GLY A 218 -3.63 28.58 -29.54
C GLY A 218 -2.13 28.89 -29.44
N ARG A 219 -1.84 30.08 -28.87
CA ARG A 219 -0.44 30.48 -28.64
C ARG A 219 0.07 29.78 -27.38
N SER A 220 1.13 29.01 -27.52
CA SER A 220 1.85 28.36 -26.43
C SER A 220 3.32 28.73 -26.45
N GLU A 221 3.91 28.87 -25.29
CA GLU A 221 5.35 28.96 -25.16
C GLU A 221 5.93 27.55 -25.33
N ILE A 222 6.76 27.36 -26.35
CA ILE A 222 7.36 26.07 -26.68
C ILE A 222 8.85 26.11 -26.32
N ARG A 223 9.32 25.12 -25.57
CA ARG A 223 10.71 24.99 -25.17
C ARG A 223 11.20 23.56 -25.42
N PRO A 224 12.42 23.38 -25.95
CA PRO A 224 13.08 22.08 -25.92
C PRO A 224 13.28 21.62 -24.47
N ALA A 225 13.00 20.35 -24.20
CA ALA A 225 13.15 19.76 -22.86
C ALA A 225 13.58 18.30 -22.99
N ARG A 226 14.19 17.78 -21.90
CA ARG A 226 14.49 16.36 -21.74
C ARG A 226 13.89 15.88 -20.44
N ARG A 227 13.37 14.67 -20.42
CA ARG A 227 12.88 14.01 -19.21
C ARG A 227 13.93 13.07 -18.66
N THR A 228 13.96 12.90 -17.35
CA THR A 228 14.76 11.85 -16.70
C THR A 228 14.24 10.50 -17.18
N GLY A 229 15.12 9.66 -17.71
CA GLY A 229 14.72 8.38 -18.32
C GLY A 229 14.34 8.46 -19.82
N SER A 230 14.35 9.67 -20.43
CA SER A 230 14.31 9.84 -21.90
C SER A 230 15.72 10.06 -22.42
N GLU A 231 16.16 9.22 -23.34
CA GLU A 231 17.48 9.38 -23.98
C GLU A 231 17.50 10.50 -25.04
N GLY A 232 16.34 11.06 -25.38
CA GLY A 232 16.18 12.00 -26.46
C GLY A 232 15.49 13.33 -26.11
N PRO A 233 15.46 14.26 -27.07
CA PRO A 233 14.84 15.55 -26.94
C PRO A 233 13.30 15.46 -27.03
N GLY A 234 12.60 16.31 -26.26
CA GLY A 234 11.16 16.54 -26.35
C GLY A 234 10.84 18.02 -26.38
N LEU A 235 9.58 18.36 -26.43
CA LEU A 235 9.08 19.72 -26.35
C LEU A 235 8.14 19.90 -25.18
N GLU A 236 8.35 20.91 -24.36
CA GLU A 236 7.37 21.41 -23.40
C GLU A 236 6.57 22.55 -24.03
N MET A 237 5.25 22.42 -23.98
CA MET A 237 4.30 23.41 -24.49
C MET A 237 3.45 23.90 -23.33
N ARG A 238 3.61 25.17 -22.93
CA ARG A 238 2.87 25.79 -21.84
C ARG A 238 1.47 26.21 -22.30
N ALA A 239 0.45 25.83 -21.55
CA ALA A 239 -0.93 26.23 -21.77
C ALA A 239 -1.69 26.20 -20.43
N PRO A 240 -2.83 26.92 -20.32
CA PRO A 240 -3.65 26.87 -19.12
C PRO A 240 -4.05 25.44 -18.74
N LEU A 241 -4.16 25.17 -17.41
CA LEU A 241 -4.68 23.91 -16.91
C LEU A 241 -6.03 23.58 -17.56
N GLY A 242 -6.23 22.31 -17.89
CA GLY A 242 -7.46 21.83 -18.51
C GLY A 242 -7.57 22.11 -20.00
N THR A 243 -6.58 22.78 -20.63
CA THR A 243 -6.55 22.94 -22.10
C THR A 243 -6.56 21.56 -22.76
N PRO A 244 -7.43 21.30 -23.76
CA PRO A 244 -7.47 20.02 -24.45
C PRO A 244 -6.15 19.71 -25.18
N VAL A 245 -5.62 18.50 -24.93
CA VAL A 245 -4.50 17.92 -25.65
C VAL A 245 -5.04 16.94 -26.67
N ARG A 246 -4.60 17.06 -27.92
CA ARG A 246 -5.16 16.36 -29.07
C ARG A 246 -4.12 15.53 -29.81
N ALA A 247 -4.58 14.46 -30.49
CA ALA A 247 -3.76 13.64 -31.36
C ALA A 247 -3.24 14.46 -32.55
N VAL A 248 -1.95 14.36 -32.77
CA VAL A 248 -1.26 15.08 -33.87
C VAL A 248 -1.41 14.39 -35.23
N TYR A 249 -1.73 13.08 -35.21
CA TYR A 249 -1.91 12.27 -36.41
C TYR A 249 -2.81 11.06 -36.08
N PRO A 250 -3.51 10.46 -37.05
CA PRO A 250 -4.28 9.25 -36.81
C PRO A 250 -3.41 8.10 -36.32
N GLY A 251 -4.00 7.22 -35.51
CA GLY A 251 -3.30 6.04 -35.01
C GLY A 251 -4.09 5.30 -33.96
N ARG A 252 -3.42 4.40 -33.24
CA ARG A 252 -3.99 3.61 -32.16
C ARG A 252 -3.29 3.91 -30.84
N VAL A 253 -4.05 4.02 -29.77
CA VAL A 253 -3.49 4.24 -28.42
C VAL A 253 -2.78 2.96 -27.95
N ALA A 254 -1.47 3.07 -27.78
CA ALA A 254 -0.61 1.99 -27.33
C ALA A 254 -0.38 1.99 -25.81
N PHE A 255 -0.50 3.17 -25.17
CA PHE A 255 -0.39 3.35 -23.73
C PHE A 255 -1.26 4.52 -23.26
N ALA A 256 -1.90 4.40 -22.11
CA ALA A 256 -2.76 5.40 -21.50
C ALA A 256 -2.82 5.23 -19.97
N ASP A 257 -1.76 5.64 -19.27
CA ASP A 257 -1.67 5.56 -17.79
C ASP A 257 -0.61 6.55 -17.27
N SER A 258 -0.41 6.56 -15.96
CA SER A 258 0.68 7.30 -15.30
C SER A 258 2.00 6.55 -15.39
N TYR A 259 3.06 7.23 -15.81
CA TYR A 259 4.38 6.64 -15.94
C TYR A 259 5.47 7.56 -15.39
N ALA A 260 6.18 7.12 -14.36
CA ALA A 260 7.36 7.78 -13.77
C ALA A 260 7.29 9.33 -13.81
N ASP A 261 8.37 9.98 -14.23
CA ASP A 261 8.48 11.46 -14.36
C ASP A 261 7.63 12.06 -15.48
N TYR A 262 7.05 11.22 -16.35
CA TYR A 262 6.15 11.67 -17.42
C TYR A 262 4.76 12.05 -16.87
N GLY A 263 4.38 11.51 -15.70
CA GLY A 263 3.03 11.66 -15.16
C GLY A 263 2.01 10.91 -16.02
N LYS A 264 0.77 11.40 -16.08
CA LYS A 264 -0.26 10.83 -16.96
C LYS A 264 0.15 11.00 -18.41
N THR A 265 0.23 9.90 -19.13
CA THR A 265 0.84 9.79 -20.46
C THR A 265 -0.05 9.01 -21.40
N VAL A 266 -0.16 9.47 -22.62
CA VAL A 266 -0.76 8.75 -23.74
C VAL A 266 0.27 8.60 -24.84
N ILE A 267 0.44 7.36 -25.33
CA ILE A 267 1.27 7.03 -26.50
C ILE A 267 0.33 6.60 -27.63
N VAL A 268 0.46 7.22 -28.77
CA VAL A 268 -0.26 6.85 -29.98
C VAL A 268 0.72 6.24 -30.98
N ASP A 269 0.43 5.02 -31.43
CA ASP A 269 1.12 4.35 -32.53
C ASP A 269 0.49 4.78 -33.86
N HIS A 270 1.29 5.41 -34.70
CA HIS A 270 0.89 5.91 -36.02
C HIS A 270 1.23 4.95 -37.16
N GLY A 271 1.71 3.76 -36.81
CA GLY A 271 2.22 2.79 -37.78
C GLY A 271 3.62 3.11 -38.28
N GLY A 272 4.27 2.12 -38.94
CA GLY A 272 5.63 2.28 -39.45
C GLY A 272 6.67 2.59 -38.37
N ARG A 273 6.45 2.14 -37.12
CA ARG A 273 7.29 2.40 -35.94
C ARG A 273 7.38 3.88 -35.55
N HIS A 274 6.38 4.69 -35.88
CA HIS A 274 6.30 6.09 -35.46
C HIS A 274 5.29 6.24 -34.34
N TYR A 275 5.69 6.92 -33.27
CA TYR A 275 4.87 7.14 -32.09
C TYR A 275 4.91 8.60 -31.68
N SER A 276 3.77 9.11 -31.20
CA SER A 276 3.72 10.36 -30.45
C SER A 276 3.42 10.08 -28.97
N VAL A 277 4.19 10.72 -28.11
CA VAL A 277 4.01 10.67 -26.65
C VAL A 277 3.48 12.01 -26.20
N SER A 278 2.35 12.03 -25.51
CA SER A 278 1.77 13.21 -24.85
C SER A 278 1.77 12.95 -23.35
N ALA A 279 2.56 13.69 -22.60
CA ALA A 279 2.80 13.45 -21.17
C ALA A 279 2.47 14.70 -20.33
N ASN A 280 2.49 14.55 -19.01
CA ASN A 280 2.08 15.58 -18.05
C ASN A 280 0.60 15.99 -18.23
N LEU A 281 -0.25 15.01 -18.54
CA LEU A 281 -1.67 15.24 -18.70
C LEU A 281 -2.37 15.39 -17.35
N GLY A 282 -3.39 16.24 -17.27
CA GLY A 282 -4.28 16.37 -16.12
C GLY A 282 -5.33 15.26 -16.09
N THR A 283 -5.93 14.95 -17.25
CA THR A 283 -6.83 13.82 -17.47
C THR A 283 -6.38 13.01 -18.67
N ILE A 284 -6.75 11.72 -18.70
CA ILE A 284 -6.66 10.87 -19.88
C ILE A 284 -8.09 10.55 -20.29
N ASP A 285 -8.43 10.81 -21.54
CA ASP A 285 -9.78 10.71 -22.07
C ASP A 285 -9.91 9.55 -23.10
N VAL A 286 -8.89 8.73 -23.25
CA VAL A 286 -8.80 7.58 -24.16
C VAL A 286 -8.26 6.34 -23.42
N ALA A 287 -8.53 5.15 -23.96
CA ALA A 287 -8.07 3.89 -23.45
C ALA A 287 -7.08 3.22 -24.42
N VAL A 288 -6.24 2.31 -23.88
CA VAL A 288 -5.35 1.48 -24.71
C VAL A 288 -6.18 0.68 -25.71
N GLY A 289 -5.79 0.73 -26.97
CA GLY A 289 -6.49 0.07 -28.08
C GLY A 289 -7.46 0.95 -28.86
N ASP A 290 -7.80 2.13 -28.33
CA ASP A 290 -8.67 3.08 -29.05
C ASP A 290 -8.01 3.58 -30.34
N GLU A 291 -8.81 3.69 -31.40
CA GLU A 291 -8.41 4.36 -32.65
C GLU A 291 -8.67 5.86 -32.51
N VAL A 292 -7.68 6.65 -32.86
CA VAL A 292 -7.77 8.12 -32.80
C VAL A 292 -7.48 8.72 -34.15
N GLU A 293 -8.26 9.73 -34.51
CA GLU A 293 -8.02 10.58 -35.67
C GLU A 293 -7.25 11.84 -35.28
N VAL A 294 -6.76 12.58 -36.27
CA VAL A 294 -6.16 13.91 -36.04
C VAL A 294 -7.14 14.79 -35.29
N ASN A 295 -6.66 15.54 -34.30
CA ASN A 295 -7.47 16.40 -33.40
C ASN A 295 -8.40 15.66 -32.43
N THR A 296 -8.40 14.31 -32.37
CA THR A 296 -9.07 13.57 -31.29
C THR A 296 -8.49 13.98 -29.94
N ARG A 297 -9.34 14.28 -28.98
CA ARG A 297 -8.93 14.66 -27.63
C ARG A 297 -8.35 13.45 -26.89
N LEU A 298 -7.09 13.56 -26.46
CA LEU A 298 -6.38 12.53 -25.68
C LEU A 298 -6.52 12.78 -24.17
N GLY A 299 -6.70 14.04 -23.76
CA GLY A 299 -6.77 14.45 -22.38
C GLY A 299 -6.69 15.96 -22.24
N THR A 300 -6.21 16.43 -21.09
CA THR A 300 -6.04 17.85 -20.79
C THR A 300 -4.63 18.14 -20.28
N VAL A 301 -4.21 19.41 -20.39
CA VAL A 301 -2.95 19.90 -19.80
C VAL A 301 -2.99 19.76 -18.29
N GLY A 302 -1.95 19.17 -17.68
CA GLY A 302 -1.78 18.99 -16.24
C GLY A 302 -0.68 19.88 -15.65
N ASP A 303 -0.55 19.82 -14.32
CA ASP A 303 0.56 20.39 -13.56
C ASP A 303 1.05 19.35 -12.55
N VAL A 304 2.27 18.87 -12.73
CA VAL A 304 2.97 17.97 -11.79
C VAL A 304 4.10 18.71 -11.06
N GLY A 305 3.87 19.98 -10.69
CA GLY A 305 4.83 20.79 -9.94
C GLY A 305 5.86 21.54 -10.81
N ARG A 306 5.68 21.54 -12.14
CA ARG A 306 6.53 22.28 -13.12
C ARG A 306 5.78 23.40 -13.81
N GLY A 307 4.55 23.68 -13.38
CA GLY A 307 3.59 24.56 -14.03
C GLY A 307 2.75 23.85 -15.07
N ALA A 308 1.69 24.55 -15.54
CA ALA A 308 0.75 23.99 -16.49
C ALA A 308 1.39 23.87 -17.88
N LEU A 309 1.65 22.65 -18.30
CA LEU A 309 2.28 22.33 -19.59
C LEU A 309 1.94 20.91 -20.04
N VAL A 310 2.07 20.64 -21.33
CA VAL A 310 2.14 19.29 -21.89
C VAL A 310 3.57 19.05 -22.41
N TYR A 311 4.06 17.83 -22.19
CA TYR A 311 5.33 17.38 -22.73
C TYR A 311 5.08 16.44 -23.91
N VAL A 312 5.80 16.64 -25.01
CA VAL A 312 5.58 15.93 -26.26
C VAL A 312 6.87 15.36 -26.80
N GLU A 313 6.86 14.08 -27.17
CA GLU A 313 7.95 13.41 -27.89
C GLU A 313 7.44 12.79 -29.18
N ILE A 314 8.33 12.68 -30.15
CA ILE A 314 8.18 11.81 -31.31
C ILE A 314 9.22 10.70 -31.19
N ARG A 315 8.78 9.46 -31.40
CA ARG A 315 9.70 8.30 -31.39
C ARG A 315 9.63 7.53 -32.70
N VAL A 316 10.77 6.97 -33.06
CA VAL A 316 10.93 6.03 -34.20
C VAL A 316 11.44 4.71 -33.63
N GLY A 317 10.56 3.74 -33.46
CA GLY A 317 10.83 2.58 -32.63
C GLY A 317 10.98 2.98 -31.17
N ALA A 318 12.04 2.51 -30.52
CA ALA A 318 12.37 2.89 -29.13
C ALA A 318 13.07 4.27 -29.02
N ASP A 319 13.64 4.78 -30.12
CA ASP A 319 14.49 5.97 -30.11
C ASP A 319 13.64 7.24 -30.13
N THR A 320 13.94 8.17 -29.21
CA THR A 320 13.33 9.52 -29.21
C THR A 320 14.05 10.41 -30.22
N VAL A 321 13.31 11.01 -31.13
CA VAL A 321 13.84 11.95 -32.14
C VAL A 321 13.41 13.38 -31.84
N ASP A 322 14.17 14.37 -32.30
CA ASP A 322 13.80 15.78 -32.12
C ASP A 322 12.41 16.07 -32.73
N PRO A 323 11.42 16.46 -31.94
CA PRO A 323 10.10 16.75 -32.45
C PRO A 323 10.01 18.11 -33.18
N SER A 324 10.97 19.04 -32.96
CA SER A 324 10.91 20.39 -33.55
C SER A 324 10.76 20.38 -35.08
N PRO A 325 11.53 19.59 -35.85
CA PRO A 325 11.36 19.50 -37.29
C PRO A 325 10.03 18.94 -37.77
N TRP A 326 9.30 18.22 -36.89
CA TRP A 326 7.99 17.65 -37.23
C TRP A 326 6.88 18.70 -37.15
N PHE A 327 7.02 19.66 -36.25
CA PHE A 327 6.10 20.77 -36.06
C PHE A 327 6.46 22.04 -36.86
N GLY A 328 7.55 21.99 -37.63
CA GLY A 328 8.01 23.14 -38.45
C GLY A 328 8.66 24.23 -37.60
N LEU A 329 9.28 23.87 -36.49
CA LEU A 329 10.02 24.74 -35.58
C LEU A 329 11.51 24.78 -35.94
#